data_06006d9d57edb5b092547976a252f2e8
#
_entry.id   06006d9d57edb5b092547976a252f2e8
#
_cell.length_a   1.000
_cell.length_b   1.000
_cell.length_c   1.000
_cell.angle_alpha   90.00
_cell.angle_beta   90.00
_cell.angle_gamma   90.00
#
_symmetry.space_group_name_H-M   'P 1'
#
loop_
_entity.id
_entity.type
_entity.pdbx_description
1 polymer ?
#
loop_
_entity_poly.entity_id
_entity_poly.type
_entity_poly.pdbx_seq_one_letter_code
_entity_poly.pdbx_strand_id
1 'polypeptide(L)'
;MLQDFSTAIPLGFLLAFLVGPVFFVLLETAALKGFRAAFIFDIGVVFADITFILIAYFSTNQLLAKLKDDPALFIFGGMLLSMYGVISFLRVKNNKLEDDEHPTVIMSKRNYIGLMVKGFLLNFINIGVLGFWLVILISAGPALDMNADRLLIFFAGILGTYLLTDVFKILLAKKLRSKLTPTRISIIKRSISVLMFVFGLILISKGMFPAKIEQIEKRIEEIAPESEFNINGDSITI
;
A
#
# COMPACT_ATOMS: atom_id res chain seq x y z
N MET A 1 -4.28 6.16 -26.54
CA MET A 1 -4.55 4.85 -25.91
C MET A 1 -3.28 4.03 -25.65
N LEU A 2 -2.50 3.61 -26.65
CA LEU A 2 -1.24 2.87 -26.41
C LEU A 2 -0.22 3.71 -25.62
N GLN A 3 -0.13 4.98 -25.89
CA GLN A 3 0.74 5.91 -25.17
C GLN A 3 0.26 6.10 -23.72
N ASP A 4 -1.06 6.24 -23.49
CA ASP A 4 -1.63 6.38 -22.14
C ASP A 4 -1.36 5.13 -21.30
N PHE A 5 -1.43 3.95 -21.91
CA PHE A 5 -1.08 2.69 -21.26
C PHE A 5 0.42 2.59 -20.94
N SER A 6 1.31 3.00 -21.86
CA SER A 6 2.74 2.93 -21.63
C SER A 6 3.24 3.86 -20.52
N THR A 7 2.63 5.05 -20.38
CA THR A 7 2.92 5.96 -19.27
C THR A 7 2.41 5.48 -17.93
N ALA A 8 1.41 4.59 -17.91
CA ALA A 8 0.89 3.98 -16.69
C ALA A 8 1.83 2.93 -16.08
N ILE A 9 2.66 2.25 -16.90
CA ILE A 9 3.53 1.14 -16.48
C ILE A 9 4.50 1.56 -15.35
N PRO A 10 5.29 2.63 -15.49
CA PRO A 10 6.21 3.06 -14.43
C PRO A 10 5.48 3.38 -13.12
N LEU A 11 4.29 3.98 -13.19
CA LEU A 11 3.49 4.34 -12.03
C LEU A 11 2.93 3.10 -11.30
N GLY A 12 2.49 2.09 -12.03
CA GLY A 12 2.06 0.81 -11.46
C GLY A 12 3.21 0.07 -10.78
N PHE A 13 4.40 0.12 -11.39
CA PHE A 13 5.61 -0.43 -10.79
C PHE A 13 5.98 0.33 -9.50
N LEU A 14 5.98 1.67 -9.53
CA LEU A 14 6.22 2.50 -8.35
C LEU A 14 5.23 2.17 -7.22
N LEU A 15 3.94 2.09 -7.53
CA LEU A 15 2.89 1.74 -6.56
C LEU A 15 3.18 0.39 -5.90
N ALA A 16 3.60 -0.60 -6.68
CA ALA A 16 3.90 -1.94 -6.15
C ALA A 16 5.07 -1.95 -5.15
N PHE A 17 5.98 -0.99 -5.23
CA PHE A 17 7.11 -0.82 -4.31
C PHE A 17 6.89 0.28 -3.27
N LEU A 18 5.71 0.86 -3.21
CA LEU A 18 5.39 1.80 -2.15
C LEU A 18 5.39 1.07 -0.80
N VAL A 19 6.47 1.27 -0.04
CA VAL A 19 6.70 0.56 1.21
C VAL A 19 5.76 1.07 2.29
N GLY A 20 4.82 0.23 2.68
CA GLY A 20 3.85 0.52 3.72
C GLY A 20 3.34 -0.75 4.39
N PRO A 21 2.36 -0.61 5.30
CA PRO A 21 1.79 -1.75 6.03
C PRO A 21 1.34 -2.89 5.12
N VAL A 22 0.68 -2.56 4.01
CA VAL A 22 0.15 -3.52 3.04
C VAL A 22 1.25 -4.36 2.42
N PHE A 23 2.36 -3.74 2.01
CA PHE A 23 3.52 -4.40 1.42
C PHE A 23 4.06 -5.53 2.32
N PHE A 24 4.25 -5.24 3.60
CA PHE A 24 4.77 -6.23 4.55
C PHE A 24 3.78 -7.37 4.82
N VAL A 25 2.48 -7.05 4.96
CA VAL A 25 1.45 -8.07 5.18
C VAL A 25 1.25 -8.94 3.94
N LEU A 26 1.40 -8.40 2.74
CA LEU A 26 1.38 -9.18 1.50
C LEU A 26 2.51 -10.20 1.48
N LEU A 27 3.75 -9.77 1.74
CA LEU A 27 4.93 -10.65 1.77
C LEU A 27 4.83 -11.72 2.88
N GLU A 28 4.37 -11.33 4.08
CA GLU A 28 4.09 -12.27 5.17
C GLU A 28 3.05 -13.31 4.74
N THR A 29 1.93 -12.86 4.17
CA THR A 29 0.86 -13.76 3.74
C THR A 29 1.36 -14.72 2.65
N ALA A 30 2.16 -14.23 1.70
CA ALA A 30 2.77 -15.06 0.65
C ALA A 30 3.71 -16.12 1.23
N ALA A 31 4.57 -15.73 2.17
CA ALA A 31 5.55 -16.60 2.78
C ALA A 31 4.88 -17.66 3.69
N LEU A 32 3.87 -17.27 4.47
CA LEU A 32 3.27 -18.16 5.48
C LEU A 32 2.07 -18.95 4.96
N LYS A 33 1.19 -18.32 4.17
CA LYS A 33 -0.06 -18.91 3.69
C LYS A 33 -0.04 -19.30 2.21
N GLY A 34 1.01 -18.90 1.50
CA GLY A 34 1.24 -19.23 0.10
C GLY A 34 0.54 -18.32 -0.89
N PHE A 35 0.75 -18.62 -2.18
CA PHE A 35 0.35 -17.79 -3.31
C PHE A 35 -1.14 -17.40 -3.31
N ARG A 36 -2.04 -18.38 -3.22
CA ARG A 36 -3.49 -18.14 -3.30
C ARG A 36 -3.99 -17.19 -2.22
N ALA A 37 -3.49 -17.35 -1.00
CA ALA A 37 -3.86 -16.51 0.13
C ALA A 37 -3.38 -15.05 -0.05
N ALA A 38 -2.13 -14.88 -0.50
CA ALA A 38 -1.55 -13.57 -0.77
C ALA A 38 -2.25 -12.88 -1.94
N PHE A 39 -2.52 -13.60 -3.02
CA PHE A 39 -3.21 -13.05 -4.18
C PHE A 39 -4.63 -12.58 -3.84
N ILE A 40 -5.38 -13.33 -3.04
CA ILE A 40 -6.72 -12.92 -2.60
C ILE A 40 -6.66 -11.71 -1.66
N PHE A 41 -5.65 -11.65 -0.78
CA PHE A 41 -5.40 -10.46 0.02
C PHE A 41 -5.13 -9.25 -0.89
N ASP A 42 -4.31 -9.40 -1.91
CA ASP A 42 -3.93 -8.37 -2.88
C ASP A 42 -5.11 -7.89 -3.73
N ILE A 43 -6.00 -8.79 -4.13
CA ILE A 43 -7.27 -8.41 -4.76
C ILE A 43 -8.09 -7.49 -3.84
N GLY A 44 -8.09 -7.72 -2.53
CA GLY A 44 -8.70 -6.81 -1.56
C GLY A 44 -8.05 -5.42 -1.57
N VAL A 45 -6.73 -5.35 -1.69
CA VAL A 45 -5.97 -4.10 -1.83
C VAL A 45 -6.40 -3.34 -3.08
N VAL A 46 -6.48 -4.02 -4.22
CA VAL A 46 -6.92 -3.43 -5.50
C VAL A 46 -8.35 -2.89 -5.41
N PHE A 47 -9.25 -3.56 -4.71
CA PHE A 47 -10.61 -3.01 -4.49
C PHE A 47 -10.59 -1.71 -3.72
N ALA A 48 -9.69 -1.54 -2.74
CA ALA A 48 -9.52 -0.27 -2.05
C ALA A 48 -8.94 0.81 -2.99
N ASP A 49 -7.97 0.45 -3.83
CA ASP A 49 -7.41 1.36 -4.84
C ASP A 49 -8.49 1.83 -5.82
N ILE A 50 -9.30 0.92 -6.36
CA ILE A 50 -10.44 1.27 -7.23
C ILE A 50 -11.39 2.22 -6.49
N THR A 51 -11.67 1.97 -5.20
CA THR A 51 -12.52 2.84 -4.40
C THR A 51 -11.91 4.24 -4.29
N PHE A 52 -10.61 4.36 -4.05
CA PHE A 52 -9.92 5.65 -4.01
C PHE A 52 -9.91 6.37 -5.35
N ILE A 53 -9.70 5.65 -6.45
CA ILE A 53 -9.78 6.21 -7.82
C ILE A 53 -11.18 6.78 -8.07
N LEU A 54 -12.24 6.05 -7.69
CA LEU A 54 -13.61 6.51 -7.83
C LEU A 54 -13.90 7.73 -6.95
N ILE A 55 -13.47 7.69 -5.67
CA ILE A 55 -13.59 8.84 -4.78
C ILE A 55 -12.85 10.05 -5.39
N ALA A 56 -11.62 9.88 -5.85
CA ALA A 56 -10.84 10.94 -6.48
C ALA A 56 -11.55 11.50 -7.72
N TYR A 57 -12.07 10.63 -8.58
CA TYR A 57 -12.73 11.02 -9.83
C TYR A 57 -14.06 11.78 -9.61
N PHE A 58 -14.89 11.33 -8.67
CA PHE A 58 -16.20 11.93 -8.41
C PHE A 58 -16.18 13.07 -7.39
N SER A 59 -15.09 13.24 -6.67
CA SER A 59 -14.98 14.31 -5.68
C SER A 59 -14.58 15.63 -6.34
N THR A 60 -15.22 16.70 -5.91
CA THR A 60 -14.78 18.06 -6.28
C THR A 60 -13.39 18.35 -5.70
N ASN A 61 -12.54 19.06 -6.44
CA ASN A 61 -11.17 19.43 -6.02
C ASN A 61 -11.10 20.00 -4.59
N GLN A 62 -12.13 20.74 -4.16
CA GLN A 62 -12.21 21.31 -2.81
C GLN A 62 -12.44 20.25 -1.71
N LEU A 63 -13.25 19.21 -1.98
CA LEU A 63 -13.48 18.13 -1.02
C LEU A 63 -12.23 17.27 -0.87
N LEU A 64 -11.53 17.02 -1.97
CA LEU A 64 -10.29 16.27 -2.01
C LEU A 64 -9.16 16.95 -1.22
N ALA A 65 -8.98 18.25 -1.42
CA ALA A 65 -8.00 19.02 -0.66
C ALA A 65 -8.28 18.95 0.85
N LYS A 66 -9.55 19.05 1.26
CA LYS A 66 -9.93 18.92 2.67
C LYS A 66 -9.67 17.52 3.24
N LEU A 67 -9.98 16.46 2.49
CA LEU A 67 -9.80 15.09 2.95
C LEU A 67 -8.32 14.70 3.04
N LYS A 68 -7.48 15.16 2.11
CA LYS A 68 -6.05 14.85 2.08
C LYS A 68 -5.32 15.34 3.34
N ASP A 69 -5.71 16.50 3.84
CA ASP A 69 -5.04 17.16 4.96
C ASP A 69 -5.87 17.14 6.25
N ASP A 70 -6.96 16.36 6.29
CA ASP A 70 -7.84 16.27 7.47
C ASP A 70 -7.14 15.54 8.62
N PRO A 71 -6.80 16.25 9.73
CA PRO A 71 -6.16 15.65 10.90
C PRO A 71 -6.94 14.47 11.48
N ALA A 72 -8.30 14.49 11.42
CA ALA A 72 -9.12 13.43 11.97
C ALA A 72 -8.92 12.10 11.24
N LEU A 73 -8.73 12.11 9.90
CA LEU A 73 -8.45 10.91 9.13
C LEU A 73 -7.09 10.31 9.48
N PHE A 74 -6.06 11.15 9.67
CA PHE A 74 -4.74 10.69 10.09
C PHE A 74 -4.78 10.06 11.51
N ILE A 75 -5.47 10.71 12.45
CA ILE A 75 -5.61 10.20 13.83
C ILE A 75 -6.38 8.88 13.82
N PHE A 76 -7.53 8.83 13.14
CA PHE A 76 -8.38 7.63 13.08
C PHE A 76 -7.65 6.45 12.41
N GLY A 77 -7.05 6.67 11.23
CA GLY A 77 -6.28 5.65 10.53
C GLY A 77 -5.07 5.18 11.35
N GLY A 78 -4.37 6.10 11.99
CA GLY A 78 -3.25 5.80 12.87
C GLY A 78 -3.64 4.99 14.11
N MET A 79 -4.79 5.30 14.74
CA MET A 79 -5.32 4.51 15.86
C MET A 79 -5.65 3.08 15.43
N LEU A 80 -6.36 2.90 14.31
CA LEU A 80 -6.69 1.57 13.80
C LEU A 80 -5.43 0.75 13.47
N LEU A 81 -4.44 1.38 12.85
CA LEU A 81 -3.19 0.72 12.49
C LEU A 81 -2.36 0.36 13.73
N SER A 82 -2.28 1.25 14.72
CA SER A 82 -1.61 0.99 16.00
C SER A 82 -2.29 -0.14 16.75
N MET A 83 -3.61 -0.14 16.83
CA MET A 83 -4.39 -1.20 17.46
C MET A 83 -4.16 -2.55 16.78
N TYR A 84 -4.15 -2.57 15.43
CA TYR A 84 -3.82 -3.78 14.67
C TYR A 84 -2.40 -4.29 15.00
N GLY A 85 -1.42 -3.40 15.06
CA GLY A 85 -0.03 -3.73 15.42
C GLY A 85 0.06 -4.35 16.81
N VAL A 86 -0.57 -3.75 17.82
CA VAL A 86 -0.60 -4.27 19.19
C VAL A 86 -1.28 -5.65 19.26
N ILE A 87 -2.47 -5.80 18.68
CA ILE A 87 -3.20 -7.08 18.70
C ILE A 87 -2.38 -8.17 18.01
N SER A 88 -1.78 -7.87 16.87
CA SER A 88 -0.93 -8.82 16.13
C SER A 88 0.30 -9.24 16.94
N PHE A 89 0.95 -8.29 17.61
CA PHE A 89 2.11 -8.56 18.47
C PHE A 89 1.76 -9.46 19.66
N LEU A 90 0.64 -9.17 20.34
CA LEU A 90 0.19 -9.96 21.49
C LEU A 90 -0.18 -11.40 21.07
N ARG A 91 -0.82 -11.58 19.91
CA ARG A 91 -1.11 -12.91 19.37
C ARG A 91 0.16 -13.72 19.12
N VAL A 92 1.20 -13.11 18.54
CA VAL A 92 2.50 -13.81 18.33
C VAL A 92 3.14 -14.20 19.65
N LYS A 93 3.00 -13.39 20.71
CA LYS A 93 3.53 -13.70 22.04
C LYS A 93 2.80 -14.87 22.68
N ASN A 94 1.48 -14.95 22.53
CA ASN A 94 0.65 -15.99 23.16
C ASN A 94 0.72 -17.33 22.41
N ASN A 95 0.88 -17.34 21.07
CA ASN A 95 0.94 -18.56 20.27
C ASN A 95 2.30 -19.29 20.31
N LYS A 96 3.24 -18.90 21.17
CA LYS A 96 4.47 -19.67 21.41
C LYS A 96 4.23 -21.06 22.02
N LEU A 97 3.01 -21.38 22.41
CA LEU A 97 2.64 -22.63 23.07
C LEU A 97 1.85 -23.62 22.17
N GLU A 98 1.55 -23.25 20.90
CA GLU A 98 0.77 -24.10 19.99
C GLU A 98 1.49 -24.39 18.66
N ASP A 99 2.83 -24.37 18.63
CA ASP A 99 3.63 -24.69 17.45
C ASP A 99 3.97 -26.20 17.40
N ASP A 100 2.94 -27.04 17.33
CA ASP A 100 3.08 -28.40 16.82
C ASP A 100 2.01 -28.62 15.76
N GLU A 101 2.44 -28.64 14.56
CA GLU A 101 1.84 -29.09 13.31
C GLU A 101 1.91 -27.99 12.23
N HIS A 102 2.71 -28.27 11.20
CA HIS A 102 2.59 -27.67 9.88
C HIS A 102 1.30 -28.18 9.23
N PRO A 103 0.14 -27.52 9.38
CA PRO A 103 -0.96 -27.85 8.51
C PRO A 103 -0.70 -27.10 7.20
N THR A 104 -0.62 -27.81 6.12
CA THR A 104 -1.15 -27.35 4.85
C THR A 104 -2.63 -27.05 5.13
N VAL A 105 -2.91 -25.90 5.73
CA VAL A 105 -4.27 -25.47 6.03
C VAL A 105 -4.96 -25.32 4.71
N ILE A 106 -5.80 -26.30 4.36
CA ILE A 106 -6.81 -26.15 3.32
C ILE A 106 -7.69 -25.01 3.83
N MET A 107 -7.40 -23.79 3.37
CA MET A 107 -8.10 -22.60 3.83
C MET A 107 -9.57 -22.71 3.39
N SER A 108 -10.49 -22.63 4.35
CA SER A 108 -11.92 -22.53 4.08
C SER A 108 -12.21 -21.27 3.24
N LYS A 109 -13.28 -21.31 2.41
CA LYS A 109 -13.75 -20.15 1.65
C LYS A 109 -13.92 -18.90 2.54
N ARG A 110 -14.39 -19.06 3.77
CA ARG A 110 -14.54 -17.99 4.76
C ARG A 110 -13.20 -17.32 5.11
N ASN A 111 -12.13 -18.08 5.16
CA ASN A 111 -10.79 -17.54 5.45
C ASN A 111 -10.23 -16.71 4.30
N TYR A 112 -10.57 -17.04 3.06
CA TYR A 112 -10.19 -16.25 1.88
C TYR A 112 -10.92 -14.91 1.83
N ILE A 113 -12.22 -14.88 2.10
CA ILE A 113 -12.98 -13.63 2.22
C ILE A 113 -12.39 -12.74 3.32
N GLY A 114 -12.07 -13.32 4.48
CA GLY A 114 -11.41 -12.57 5.55
C GLY A 114 -10.06 -11.98 5.14
N LEU A 115 -9.29 -12.65 4.28
CA LEU A 115 -8.03 -12.09 3.74
C LEU A 115 -8.27 -10.96 2.76
N MET A 116 -9.27 -11.09 1.89
CA MET A 116 -9.64 -10.02 0.96
C MET A 116 -10.12 -8.77 1.71
N VAL A 117 -11.00 -8.92 2.69
CA VAL A 117 -11.45 -7.83 3.56
C VAL A 117 -10.28 -7.21 4.32
N LYS A 118 -9.35 -8.02 4.83
CA LYS A 118 -8.14 -7.53 5.49
C LYS A 118 -7.28 -6.69 4.55
N GLY A 119 -7.06 -7.13 3.31
CA GLY A 119 -6.33 -6.39 2.30
C GLY A 119 -6.99 -5.05 2.00
N PHE A 120 -8.30 -5.08 1.75
CA PHE A 120 -9.11 -3.88 1.53
C PHE A 120 -8.98 -2.89 2.69
N LEU A 121 -9.25 -3.31 3.91
CA LEU A 121 -9.24 -2.42 5.08
C LEU A 121 -7.86 -1.84 5.35
N LEU A 122 -6.79 -2.64 5.26
CA LEU A 122 -5.43 -2.15 5.47
C LEU A 122 -5.02 -1.11 4.43
N ASN A 123 -5.42 -1.29 3.17
CA ASN A 123 -5.14 -0.30 2.13
C ASN A 123 -6.05 0.93 2.25
N PHE A 124 -7.32 0.73 2.57
CA PHE A 124 -8.29 1.81 2.72
C PHE A 124 -7.98 2.76 3.89
N ILE A 125 -7.35 2.25 4.96
CA ILE A 125 -6.87 3.06 6.09
C ILE A 125 -5.57 3.79 5.73
N ASN A 126 -4.89 3.39 4.65
CA ASN A 126 -3.62 3.97 4.24
C ASN A 126 -3.83 5.28 3.47
N ILE A 127 -3.84 6.39 4.20
CA ILE A 127 -4.06 7.74 3.64
C ILE A 127 -2.99 8.10 2.59
N GLY A 128 -1.78 7.55 2.69
CA GLY A 128 -0.73 7.72 1.68
C GLY A 128 -1.15 7.22 0.30
N VAL A 129 -1.92 6.12 0.23
CA VAL A 129 -2.44 5.58 -1.04
C VAL A 129 -3.55 6.48 -1.59
N LEU A 130 -4.43 7.01 -0.74
CA LEU A 130 -5.40 8.02 -1.18
C LEU A 130 -4.66 9.24 -1.78
N GLY A 131 -3.63 9.74 -1.08
CA GLY A 131 -2.79 10.83 -1.57
C GLY A 131 -2.14 10.52 -2.93
N PHE A 132 -1.61 9.31 -3.09
CA PHE A 132 -1.06 8.84 -4.37
C PHE A 132 -2.09 8.94 -5.51
N TRP A 133 -3.29 8.37 -5.33
CA TRP A 133 -4.33 8.40 -6.36
C TRP A 133 -4.82 9.81 -6.68
N LEU A 134 -4.86 10.70 -5.68
CA LEU A 134 -5.18 12.11 -5.88
C LEU A 134 -4.13 12.84 -6.73
N VAL A 135 -2.85 12.67 -6.38
CA VAL A 135 -1.74 13.27 -7.14
C VAL A 135 -1.75 12.76 -8.58
N ILE A 136 -1.95 11.46 -8.78
CA ILE A 136 -2.03 10.87 -10.12
C ILE A 136 -3.20 11.47 -10.91
N LEU A 137 -4.39 11.59 -10.33
CA LEU A 137 -5.54 12.14 -11.03
C LEU A 137 -5.35 13.63 -11.35
N ILE A 138 -4.83 14.42 -10.41
CA ILE A 138 -4.57 15.85 -10.61
C ILE A 138 -3.51 16.08 -11.70
N SER A 139 -2.47 15.24 -11.73
CA SER A 139 -1.37 15.40 -12.68
C SER A 139 -1.70 14.84 -14.07
N ALA A 140 -2.28 13.65 -14.14
CA ALA A 140 -2.56 12.97 -15.41
C ALA A 140 -3.94 13.33 -15.99
N GLY A 141 -4.91 13.70 -15.14
CA GLY A 141 -6.27 13.99 -15.58
C GLY A 141 -6.37 15.06 -16.68
N PRO A 142 -5.75 16.24 -16.51
CA PRO A 142 -5.73 17.28 -17.56
C PRO A 142 -5.02 16.82 -18.84
N ALA A 143 -3.90 16.08 -18.73
CA ALA A 143 -3.17 15.53 -19.88
C ALA A 143 -3.97 14.48 -20.67
N LEU A 144 -4.95 13.86 -20.01
CA LEU A 144 -5.88 12.90 -20.59
C LEU A 144 -7.23 13.54 -20.95
N ASP A 145 -7.31 14.89 -21.01
CA ASP A 145 -8.51 15.68 -21.31
C ASP A 145 -9.71 15.39 -20.39
N MET A 146 -9.48 14.84 -19.20
CA MET A 146 -10.51 14.29 -18.30
C MET A 146 -11.45 13.30 -19.00
N ASN A 147 -11.02 12.69 -20.11
CA ASN A 147 -11.79 11.74 -20.89
C ASN A 147 -11.90 10.42 -20.14
N ALA A 148 -13.11 9.95 -19.88
CA ALA A 148 -13.38 8.76 -19.08
C ALA A 148 -12.72 7.49 -19.64
N ASP A 149 -12.72 7.30 -20.97
CA ASP A 149 -12.14 6.10 -21.59
C ASP A 149 -10.62 6.09 -21.48
N ARG A 150 -9.96 7.26 -21.67
CA ARG A 150 -8.52 7.41 -21.54
C ARG A 150 -8.08 7.21 -20.08
N LEU A 151 -8.80 7.81 -19.13
CA LEU A 151 -8.57 7.63 -17.70
C LEU A 151 -8.74 6.16 -17.27
N LEU A 152 -9.78 5.48 -17.76
CA LEU A 152 -10.02 4.07 -17.48
C LEU A 152 -8.85 3.19 -17.96
N ILE A 153 -8.37 3.40 -19.20
CA ILE A 153 -7.21 2.68 -19.74
C ILE A 153 -5.95 2.97 -18.93
N PHE A 154 -5.74 4.22 -18.58
CA PHE A 154 -4.59 4.64 -17.78
C PHE A 154 -4.58 4.02 -16.38
N PHE A 155 -5.68 4.11 -15.64
CA PHE A 155 -5.79 3.50 -14.31
C PHE A 155 -5.76 1.96 -14.37
N ALA A 156 -6.39 1.35 -15.37
CA ALA A 156 -6.29 -0.09 -15.59
C ALA A 156 -4.85 -0.52 -15.89
N GLY A 157 -4.09 0.30 -16.62
CA GLY A 157 -2.67 0.10 -16.87
C GLY A 157 -1.84 0.14 -15.58
N ILE A 158 -2.08 1.13 -14.69
CA ILE A 158 -1.41 1.23 -13.39
C ILE A 158 -1.72 -0.02 -12.55
N LEU A 159 -3.01 -0.34 -12.35
CA LEU A 159 -3.45 -1.47 -11.52
C LEU A 159 -3.01 -2.82 -12.11
N GLY A 160 -3.02 -2.95 -13.44
CA GLY A 160 -2.54 -4.16 -14.12
C GLY A 160 -1.05 -4.39 -13.90
N THR A 161 -0.24 -3.34 -14.04
CA THR A 161 1.21 -3.41 -13.80
C THR A 161 1.52 -3.64 -12.32
N TYR A 162 0.78 -2.99 -11.42
CA TYR A 162 0.83 -3.22 -9.98
C TYR A 162 0.60 -4.70 -9.66
N LEU A 163 -0.54 -5.26 -10.07
CA LEU A 163 -0.89 -6.67 -9.85
C LEU A 163 0.15 -7.64 -10.43
N LEU A 164 0.63 -7.36 -11.65
CA LEU A 164 1.66 -8.19 -12.28
C LEU A 164 2.94 -8.21 -11.43
N THR A 165 3.38 -7.05 -10.98
CA THR A 165 4.56 -6.89 -10.11
C THR A 165 4.34 -7.61 -8.77
N ASP A 166 3.15 -7.51 -8.19
CA ASP A 166 2.82 -8.18 -6.92
C ASP A 166 2.78 -9.70 -7.06
N VAL A 167 2.32 -10.23 -8.19
CA VAL A 167 2.44 -11.67 -8.50
C VAL A 167 3.92 -12.12 -8.45
N PHE A 168 4.85 -11.37 -9.04
CA PHE A 168 6.28 -11.68 -8.95
C PHE A 168 6.80 -11.63 -7.50
N LYS A 169 6.42 -10.62 -6.73
CA LYS A 169 6.79 -10.50 -5.30
C LYS A 169 6.25 -11.69 -4.49
N ILE A 170 4.99 -12.07 -4.70
CA ILE A 170 4.34 -13.21 -4.04
C ILE A 170 5.06 -14.52 -4.36
N LEU A 171 5.40 -14.75 -5.63
CA LEU A 171 6.14 -15.95 -6.06
C LEU A 171 7.53 -16.02 -5.43
N LEU A 172 8.23 -14.88 -5.37
CA LEU A 172 9.55 -14.78 -4.73
C LEU A 172 9.46 -15.02 -3.22
N ALA A 173 8.49 -14.40 -2.54
CA ALA A 173 8.24 -14.61 -1.12
C ALA A 173 7.88 -16.07 -0.80
N LYS A 174 7.07 -16.72 -1.66
CA LYS A 174 6.74 -18.15 -1.55
C LYS A 174 7.99 -19.03 -1.64
N LYS A 175 8.94 -18.72 -2.53
CA LYS A 175 10.22 -19.47 -2.66
C LYS A 175 11.05 -19.39 -1.38
N LEU A 176 10.96 -18.29 -0.62
CA LEU A 176 11.63 -18.16 0.67
C LEU A 176 11.01 -19.01 1.77
N ARG A 177 9.77 -19.48 1.61
CA ARG A 177 9.03 -20.27 2.64
C ARG A 177 9.82 -21.49 3.13
N SER A 178 10.46 -22.21 2.22
CA SER A 178 11.24 -23.43 2.56
C SER A 178 12.45 -23.16 3.48
N LYS A 179 12.86 -21.89 3.60
CA LYS A 179 13.97 -21.46 4.46
C LYS A 179 13.49 -20.85 5.80
N LEU A 180 12.17 -20.79 6.03
CA LEU A 180 11.59 -20.18 7.22
C LEU A 180 11.42 -21.23 8.31
N THR A 181 12.20 -21.11 9.38
CA THR A 181 12.00 -21.85 10.63
C THR A 181 10.89 -21.20 11.47
N PRO A 182 10.24 -21.94 12.42
CA PRO A 182 9.23 -21.36 13.32
C PRO A 182 9.71 -20.09 14.04
N THR A 183 10.97 -20.09 14.47
CA THR A 183 11.59 -18.92 15.11
C THR A 183 11.66 -17.71 14.16
N ARG A 184 12.08 -17.93 12.91
CA ARG A 184 12.13 -16.84 11.90
C ARG A 184 10.75 -16.31 11.58
N ILE A 185 9.75 -17.19 11.49
CA ILE A 185 8.34 -16.82 11.30
C ILE A 185 7.85 -15.92 12.43
N SER A 186 8.14 -16.29 13.68
CA SER A 186 7.78 -15.50 14.87
C SER A 186 8.45 -14.11 14.85
N ILE A 187 9.75 -14.06 14.47
CA ILE A 187 10.47 -12.79 14.34
C ILE A 187 9.83 -11.91 13.27
N ILE A 188 9.57 -12.47 12.07
CA ILE A 188 8.95 -11.71 10.96
C ILE A 188 7.60 -11.14 11.40
N LYS A 189 6.72 -11.97 11.96
CA LYS A 189 5.41 -11.52 12.45
C LYS A 189 5.53 -10.42 13.49
N ARG A 190 6.46 -10.54 14.42
CA ARG A 190 6.71 -9.54 15.47
C ARG A 190 7.25 -8.23 14.87
N SER A 191 8.20 -8.32 13.95
CA SER A 191 8.75 -7.14 13.27
C SER A 191 7.67 -6.40 12.48
N ILE A 192 6.81 -7.10 11.75
CA ILE A 192 5.69 -6.50 11.02
C ILE A 192 4.71 -5.84 11.99
N SER A 193 4.40 -6.48 13.12
CA SER A 193 3.50 -5.90 14.14
C SER A 193 4.05 -4.62 14.74
N VAL A 194 5.36 -4.58 15.05
CA VAL A 194 6.03 -3.37 15.54
C VAL A 194 6.03 -2.28 14.48
N LEU A 195 6.30 -2.65 13.23
CA LEU A 195 6.31 -1.71 12.10
C LEU A 195 4.92 -1.09 11.88
N MET A 196 3.84 -1.90 11.96
CA MET A 196 2.45 -1.42 11.93
C MET A 196 2.17 -0.41 13.05
N PHE A 197 2.62 -0.72 14.27
CA PHE A 197 2.45 0.15 15.42
C PHE A 197 3.17 1.49 15.21
N VAL A 198 4.43 1.45 14.74
CA VAL A 198 5.23 2.65 14.45
C VAL A 198 4.57 3.50 13.36
N PHE A 199 4.13 2.91 12.26
CA PHE A 199 3.39 3.64 11.23
C PHE A 199 2.10 4.27 11.77
N GLY A 200 1.38 3.55 12.62
CA GLY A 200 0.19 4.09 13.27
C GLY A 200 0.50 5.32 14.13
N LEU A 201 1.59 5.28 14.90
CA LEU A 201 2.05 6.44 15.70
C LEU A 201 2.48 7.62 14.82
N ILE A 202 3.16 7.36 13.71
CA ILE A 202 3.53 8.41 12.75
C ILE A 202 2.28 9.10 12.19
N LEU A 203 1.26 8.34 11.81
CA LEU A 203 -0.01 8.90 11.33
C LEU A 203 -0.71 9.73 12.40
N ILE A 204 -0.80 9.24 13.65
CA ILE A 204 -1.37 9.99 14.78
C ILE A 204 -0.59 11.31 14.97
N SER A 205 0.75 11.24 14.96
CA SER A 205 1.60 12.42 15.11
C SER A 205 1.37 13.43 13.99
N LYS A 206 1.20 12.98 12.75
CA LYS A 206 0.88 13.83 11.59
C LYS A 206 -0.48 14.52 11.76
N GLY A 207 -1.49 13.83 12.28
CA GLY A 207 -2.79 14.40 12.58
C GLY A 207 -2.79 15.36 13.78
N MET A 208 -1.97 15.09 14.81
CA MET A 208 -1.93 15.95 16.01
C MET A 208 -1.04 17.20 15.85
N PHE A 209 0.03 17.10 15.05
CA PHE A 209 1.03 18.16 14.90
C PHE A 209 1.34 18.46 13.43
N PRO A 210 0.34 18.82 12.60
CA PRO A 210 0.54 18.99 11.16
C PRO A 210 1.64 20.00 10.82
N ALA A 211 1.67 21.16 11.49
CA ALA A 211 2.66 22.20 11.24
C ALA A 211 4.11 21.79 11.54
N LYS A 212 4.34 20.96 12.55
CA LYS A 212 5.68 20.45 12.89
C LYS A 212 6.16 19.41 11.90
N ILE A 213 5.26 18.55 11.44
CA ILE A 213 5.60 17.51 10.48
C ILE A 213 5.92 18.15 9.11
N GLU A 214 5.15 19.13 8.67
CA GLU A 214 5.43 19.87 7.44
C GLU A 214 6.81 20.54 7.46
N GLN A 215 7.22 21.11 8.60
CA GLN A 215 8.57 21.67 8.76
C GLN A 215 9.67 20.60 8.68
N ILE A 216 9.42 19.41 9.19
CA ILE A 216 10.37 18.29 9.13
C ILE A 216 10.45 17.76 7.69
N GLU A 217 9.32 17.59 7.00
CA GLU A 217 9.26 17.16 5.59
C GLU A 217 10.05 18.15 4.71
N LYS A 218 9.84 19.47 4.84
CA LYS A 218 10.60 20.50 4.12
C LYS A 218 12.11 20.43 4.39
N ARG A 219 12.51 20.21 5.64
CA ARG A 219 13.94 20.04 5.97
C ARG A 219 14.55 18.77 5.38
N ILE A 220 13.78 17.69 5.28
CA ILE A 220 14.24 16.44 4.66
C ILE A 220 14.40 16.65 3.14
N GLU A 221 13.46 17.35 2.50
CA GLU A 221 13.56 17.72 1.07
C GLU A 221 14.78 18.63 0.80
N GLU A 222 15.10 19.57 1.68
CA GLU A 222 16.30 20.42 1.57
C GLU A 222 17.62 19.63 1.72
N ILE A 223 17.61 18.53 2.45
CA ILE A 223 18.80 17.68 2.69
C ILE A 223 18.95 16.58 1.64
N ALA A 224 17.84 16.09 1.11
CA ALA A 224 17.84 15.11 0.03
C ALA A 224 18.04 15.84 -1.31
N PRO A 225 19.17 15.67 -2.02
CA PRO A 225 19.34 16.29 -3.33
C PRO A 225 18.23 15.78 -4.24
N GLU A 226 17.44 16.70 -4.81
CA GLU A 226 16.46 16.39 -5.85
C GLU A 226 17.16 15.60 -6.95
N SER A 227 16.83 14.32 -7.09
CA SER A 227 17.03 13.66 -8.37
C SER A 227 15.99 14.29 -9.31
N GLU A 228 16.39 15.34 -10.01
CA GLU A 228 15.60 15.94 -11.09
C GLU A 228 15.26 14.86 -12.13
N PHE A 229 14.08 14.28 -11.98
CA PHE A 229 13.48 13.53 -13.06
C PHE A 229 12.87 14.54 -14.03
N ASN A 230 13.74 15.13 -14.86
CA ASN A 230 13.34 16.07 -15.90
C ASN A 230 12.57 15.33 -16.99
N ILE A 231 11.25 15.47 -16.99
CA ILE A 231 10.34 14.87 -17.99
C ILE A 231 10.38 15.64 -19.33
N ASN A 232 11.04 16.79 -19.39
CA ASN A 232 11.21 17.55 -20.62
C ASN A 232 12.49 17.10 -21.34
N GLY A 233 12.32 16.26 -22.36
CA GLY A 233 13.38 15.73 -23.20
C GLY A 233 14.02 16.79 -24.09
N ASP A 234 14.67 17.79 -23.53
CA ASP A 234 15.58 18.68 -24.25
C ASP A 234 17.01 18.19 -24.07
N SER A 235 17.53 17.72 -25.19
CA SER A 235 18.91 17.31 -25.41
C SER A 235 19.88 18.39 -24.91
N ILE A 236 20.68 18.04 -23.89
CA ILE A 236 21.87 18.79 -23.54
C ILE A 236 22.93 18.42 -24.58
N THR A 237 23.20 19.33 -25.53
CA THR A 237 24.46 19.37 -26.26
C THR A 237 25.56 19.89 -25.33
N ILE A 238 26.63 19.16 -25.31
CA ILE A 238 27.92 19.29 -24.64
C ILE A 238 28.39 20.71 -24.37
#